data_ba9af43278a7afc695018417b00b39f2
#
_entry.id   ba9af43278a7afc695018417b00b39f2
#
_cell.length_a   1.000
_cell.length_b   1.000
_cell.length_c   1.000
_cell.angle_alpha   90.00
_cell.angle_beta   90.00
_cell.angle_gamma   90.00
#
_symmetry.space_group_name_H-M   'P 1'
#
loop_
_entity.id
_entity.type
_entity.pdbx_description
1 polymer ?
#
loop_
_entity_poly.entity_id
_entity_poly.type
_entity_poly.pdbx_seq_one_letter_code
_entity_poly.pdbx_strand_id
1 'polypeptide(L)'
;METHFIAHDAADTVGEVVVEKVLAGQEATGWIMETDETVTIKALVEVPLGHKLALADIKNEDTIIKYGNDIGRAVSDIPKGGYVHVHNVKTKRW
;
A
#
# COMPACT_ATOMS: atom_id res chain seq x y z
N MET A 1 -12.12 -15.67 -6.20
CA MET A 1 -10.98 -15.22 -5.36
C MET A 1 -11.31 -13.87 -4.78
N GLU A 2 -11.13 -13.70 -3.48
CA GLU A 2 -11.43 -12.43 -2.83
C GLU A 2 -10.33 -11.40 -3.07
N THR A 3 -10.72 -10.16 -3.39
CA THR A 3 -9.77 -9.05 -3.49
C THR A 3 -9.66 -8.37 -2.13
N HIS A 4 -8.45 -8.33 -1.58
CA HIS A 4 -8.19 -7.77 -0.26
C HIS A 4 -7.77 -6.31 -0.31
N PHE A 5 -7.09 -5.90 -1.37
CA PHE A 5 -6.69 -4.50 -1.57
C PHE A 5 -6.75 -4.14 -3.05
N ILE A 6 -6.79 -2.86 -3.34
CA ILE A 6 -6.77 -2.36 -4.72
C ILE A 6 -5.67 -1.32 -4.88
N ALA A 7 -5.05 -1.32 -6.06
CA ALA A 7 -4.22 -0.23 -6.55
C ALA A 7 -4.86 0.25 -7.85
N HIS A 8 -4.87 1.54 -8.07
CA HIS A 8 -5.50 2.11 -9.26
C HIS A 8 -4.56 2.08 -10.46
N ASP A 9 -3.31 2.36 -10.23
CA ASP A 9 -2.28 2.58 -11.24
C ASP A 9 -1.12 1.62 -11.03
N ALA A 10 -0.51 1.14 -12.11
CA ALA A 10 0.63 0.22 -12.01
C ALA A 10 1.84 0.85 -11.32
N ALA A 11 1.94 2.18 -11.30
CA ALA A 11 3.02 2.90 -10.62
C ALA A 11 2.76 3.12 -9.13
N ASP A 12 1.60 2.72 -8.62
CA ASP A 12 1.27 2.89 -7.20
C ASP A 12 2.23 2.11 -6.31
N THR A 13 2.72 2.73 -5.25
CA THR A 13 3.58 2.07 -4.26
C THR A 13 2.81 1.58 -3.05
N VAL A 14 1.52 1.92 -2.98
CA VAL A 14 0.61 1.47 -1.92
C VAL A 14 -0.71 1.02 -2.52
N GLY A 15 -1.36 0.06 -1.86
CA GLY A 15 -2.71 -0.37 -2.17
C GLY A 15 -3.61 -0.10 -0.98
N GLU A 16 -4.87 0.18 -1.25
CA GLU A 16 -5.87 0.42 -0.21
C GLU A 16 -6.59 -0.87 0.14
N VAL A 17 -6.64 -1.21 1.42
CA VAL A 17 -7.36 -2.41 1.90
C VAL A 17 -8.85 -2.17 1.81
N VAL A 18 -9.56 -3.09 1.15
CA VAL A 18 -11.01 -2.98 0.86
C VAL A 18 -11.84 -4.05 1.58
N VAL A 19 -11.21 -4.89 2.40
CA VAL A 19 -11.88 -5.82 3.30
C VAL A 19 -11.78 -5.28 4.71
N GLU A 20 -12.47 -5.90 5.67
CA GLU A 20 -12.46 -5.42 7.06
C GLU A 20 -11.05 -5.24 7.59
N LYS A 21 -10.16 -6.18 7.32
CA LYS A 21 -8.74 -6.07 7.63
C LYS A 21 -7.95 -7.16 6.91
N VAL A 22 -6.66 -6.91 6.75
CA VAL A 22 -5.68 -7.91 6.34
C VAL A 22 -4.85 -8.24 7.57
N LEU A 23 -4.70 -9.53 7.86
CA LEU A 23 -3.99 -9.98 9.07
C LEU A 23 -2.48 -10.05 8.84
N ALA A 24 -1.71 -9.89 9.90
CA ALA A 24 -0.27 -10.09 9.84
C ALA A 24 0.03 -11.52 9.37
N GLY A 25 0.93 -11.66 8.40
CA GLY A 25 1.28 -12.95 7.82
C GLY A 25 0.35 -13.44 6.72
N GLN A 26 -0.78 -12.76 6.50
CA GLN A 26 -1.73 -13.15 5.45
C GLN A 26 -1.17 -12.79 4.07
N GLU A 27 -1.35 -13.70 3.12
CA GLU A 27 -1.08 -13.40 1.71
C GLU A 27 -2.31 -12.68 1.14
N ALA A 28 -2.20 -11.37 1.02
CA ALA A 28 -3.29 -10.55 0.52
C ALA A 28 -3.26 -10.49 -1.01
N THR A 29 -4.42 -10.68 -1.62
CA THR A 29 -4.57 -10.58 -3.08
C THR A 29 -5.06 -9.19 -3.42
N GLY A 30 -4.37 -8.54 -4.33
CA GLY A 30 -4.71 -7.20 -4.79
C GLY A 30 -5.00 -7.15 -6.28
N TRP A 31 -5.77 -6.14 -6.66
CA TRP A 31 -6.13 -5.89 -8.05
C TRP A 31 -5.59 -4.52 -8.46
N ILE A 32 -4.79 -4.52 -9.53
CA ILE A 32 -4.30 -3.27 -10.14
C ILE A 32 -5.28 -2.92 -11.25
N MET A 33 -6.08 -1.90 -11.03
CA MET A 33 -7.22 -1.59 -11.91
C MET A 33 -6.80 -1.18 -13.31
N GLU A 34 -5.73 -0.40 -13.43
CA GLU A 34 -5.25 0.10 -14.72
C GLU A 34 -4.88 -1.02 -15.69
N THR A 35 -4.23 -2.06 -15.19
CA THR A 35 -3.73 -3.16 -16.02
C THR A 35 -4.57 -4.43 -15.91
N ASP A 36 -5.56 -4.44 -15.03
CA ASP A 36 -6.39 -5.62 -14.69
C ASP A 36 -5.53 -6.81 -14.24
N GLU A 37 -4.40 -6.52 -13.59
CA GLU A 37 -3.51 -7.54 -13.05
C GLU A 37 -3.83 -7.83 -11.59
N THR A 38 -3.54 -9.07 -11.19
CA THR A 38 -3.66 -9.51 -9.81
C THR A 38 -2.26 -9.71 -9.22
N VAL A 39 -2.03 -9.20 -8.02
CA VAL A 39 -0.75 -9.36 -7.31
C VAL A 39 -1.03 -9.92 -5.92
N THR A 40 -0.04 -10.62 -5.37
CA THR A 40 -0.13 -11.16 -4.01
C THR A 40 1.00 -10.55 -3.17
N ILE A 41 0.64 -9.98 -2.03
CA ILE A 41 1.58 -9.35 -1.11
C ILE A 41 1.37 -9.98 0.27
N LYS A 42 2.44 -10.44 0.89
CA LYS A 42 2.38 -10.93 2.27
C LYS A 42 2.39 -9.73 3.22
N ALA A 43 1.32 -9.56 3.98
CA ALA A 43 1.24 -8.49 4.97
C ALA A 43 2.17 -8.81 6.14
N LEU A 44 2.99 -7.85 6.53
CA LEU A 44 3.91 -8.01 7.66
C LEU A 44 3.22 -7.68 8.99
N VAL A 45 2.20 -6.83 8.91
CA VAL A 45 1.41 -6.41 10.08
C VAL A 45 -0.05 -6.33 9.67
N GLU A 46 -0.95 -6.23 10.65
CA GLU A 46 -2.37 -6.06 10.37
C GLU A 46 -2.63 -4.70 9.76
N VAL A 47 -3.45 -4.66 8.69
CA VAL A 47 -3.84 -3.42 8.00
C VAL A 47 -5.36 -3.36 7.95
N PRO A 48 -5.99 -2.38 8.60
CA PRO A 48 -7.46 -2.29 8.63
C PRO A 48 -8.03 -1.68 7.34
N LEU A 49 -9.34 -1.85 7.18
CA LEU A 49 -10.11 -1.30 6.06
C LEU A 49 -9.80 0.18 5.84
N GLY A 50 -9.57 0.56 4.60
CA GLY A 50 -9.31 1.96 4.21
C GLY A 50 -7.88 2.41 4.42
N HIS A 51 -7.06 1.61 5.10
CA HIS A 51 -5.65 1.92 5.29
C HIS A 51 -4.82 1.30 4.17
N LYS A 52 -3.52 1.63 4.13
CA LYS A 52 -2.68 1.30 2.98
C LYS A 52 -1.64 0.24 3.31
N LEU A 53 -1.41 -0.63 2.34
CA LEU A 53 -0.40 -1.68 2.39
C LEU A 53 0.70 -1.33 1.38
N ALA A 54 1.97 -1.42 1.77
CA ALA A 54 3.08 -1.18 0.87
C ALA A 54 3.18 -2.30 -0.18
N LEU A 55 3.20 -1.93 -1.46
CA LEU A 55 3.29 -2.88 -2.56
C LEU A 55 4.72 -3.20 -2.95
N ALA A 56 5.68 -2.42 -2.45
CA ALA A 56 7.11 -2.58 -2.68
C ALA A 56 7.86 -2.01 -1.49
N ASP A 57 9.17 -2.27 -1.41
CA ASP A 57 10.00 -1.63 -0.39
C ASP A 57 10.02 -0.12 -0.64
N ILE A 58 9.74 0.65 0.39
CA ILE A 58 9.73 2.12 0.35
C ILE A 58 10.81 2.59 1.29
N LYS A 59 11.72 3.42 0.77
CA LYS A 59 12.81 3.95 1.58
C LYS A 59 12.41 5.29 2.18
N ASN A 60 13.06 5.66 3.29
CA ASN A 60 12.90 6.97 3.89
C ASN A 60 13.11 8.05 2.81
N GLU A 61 12.24 9.04 2.75
CA GLU A 61 12.18 10.15 1.78
C GLU A 61 11.63 9.76 0.40
N ASP A 62 11.36 8.47 0.12
CA ASP A 62 10.74 8.08 -1.14
C ASP A 62 9.34 8.66 -1.28
N THR A 63 8.98 8.99 -2.51
CA THR A 63 7.62 9.42 -2.84
C THR A 63 6.65 8.27 -2.71
N ILE A 64 5.51 8.54 -2.07
CA ILE A 64 4.40 7.59 -1.96
C ILE A 64 3.42 7.88 -3.10
N ILE A 65 3.14 6.88 -3.92
CA ILE A 65 2.22 7.00 -5.06
C ILE A 65 0.95 6.22 -4.78
N LYS A 66 -0.19 6.89 -4.86
CA LYS A 66 -1.52 6.29 -4.73
C LYS A 66 -2.41 6.84 -5.84
N TYR A 67 -3.04 5.94 -6.59
CA TYR A 67 -3.88 6.31 -7.74
C TYR A 67 -3.12 7.19 -8.75
N GLY A 68 -1.83 6.88 -8.95
CA GLY A 68 -0.98 7.64 -9.85
C GLY A 68 -0.55 9.01 -9.33
N ASN A 69 -0.95 9.37 -8.11
CA ASN A 69 -0.69 10.69 -7.53
C ASN A 69 0.34 10.60 -6.40
N ASP A 70 1.19 11.63 -6.32
CA ASP A 70 2.11 11.83 -5.21
C ASP A 70 1.31 12.29 -3.99
N ILE A 71 1.23 11.44 -2.96
CA ILE A 71 0.50 11.77 -1.74
C ILE A 71 1.42 12.16 -0.58
N GLY A 72 2.73 12.18 -0.83
CA GLY A 72 3.68 12.58 0.18
C GLY A 72 4.97 11.78 0.11
N ARG A 73 5.74 11.80 1.19
CA ARG A 73 6.99 11.07 1.31
C ARG A 73 6.99 10.19 2.55
N ALA A 74 7.74 9.10 2.48
CA ALA A 74 7.97 8.25 3.64
C ALA A 74 8.91 8.95 4.62
N VAL A 75 8.63 8.83 5.90
CA VAL A 75 9.50 9.37 6.96
C VAL A 75 10.31 8.28 7.66
N SER A 76 10.23 7.05 7.13
CA SER A 76 11.02 5.90 7.58
C SER A 76 11.00 4.87 6.47
N ASP A 77 11.88 3.88 6.54
CA ASP A 77 11.83 2.75 5.63
C ASP A 77 10.57 1.92 5.91
N ILE A 78 9.84 1.56 4.86
CA ILE A 78 8.64 0.73 4.96
C ILE A 78 8.86 -0.47 4.04
N PRO A 79 8.98 -1.68 4.61
CA PRO A 79 9.17 -2.86 3.77
C PRO A 79 7.89 -3.22 3.02
N LYS A 80 8.04 -3.92 1.89
CA LYS A 80 6.92 -4.50 1.15
C LYS A 80 6.03 -5.29 2.11
N GLY A 81 4.73 -5.03 2.05
CA GLY A 81 3.78 -5.64 2.99
C GLY A 81 3.62 -4.89 4.30
N GLY A 82 4.34 -3.78 4.47
CA GLY A 82 4.24 -2.96 5.67
C GLY A 82 3.02 -2.04 5.65
N TYR A 83 2.71 -1.48 6.80
CA TYR A 83 1.56 -0.61 7.01
C TYR A 83 1.94 0.84 6.71
N VAL A 84 1.21 1.47 5.80
CA VAL A 84 1.46 2.86 5.38
C VAL A 84 0.27 3.72 5.80
N HIS A 85 0.53 4.68 6.69
CA HIS A 85 -0.51 5.59 7.18
C HIS A 85 0.13 6.89 7.63
N VAL A 86 -0.64 7.76 8.28
CA VAL A 86 -0.17 9.10 8.70
C VAL A 86 1.06 9.08 9.60
N HIS A 87 1.33 7.98 10.30
CA HIS A 87 2.48 7.88 11.19
C HIS A 87 3.82 7.79 10.45
N ASN A 88 3.83 7.33 9.19
CA ASN A 88 5.05 7.15 8.41
C ASN A 88 5.02 7.83 7.03
N VAL A 89 4.04 8.70 6.81
CA VAL A 89 3.91 9.47 5.58
C VAL A 89 3.67 10.94 5.92
N LYS A 90 4.38 11.85 5.28
CA LYS A 90 4.16 13.28 5.42
C LYS A 90 4.02 13.92 4.05
N THR A 91 3.27 15.01 3.98
CA THR A 91 3.16 15.77 2.73
C THR A 91 4.49 16.43 2.41
N LYS A 92 4.74 16.69 1.13
CA LYS A 92 5.97 17.35 0.70
C LYS A 92 5.96 18.86 0.91
N ARG A 93 4.84 19.39 1.39
CA ARG A 93 4.70 20.83 1.62
C ARG A 93 5.28 21.29 2.95
N TRP A 94 5.56 20.35 3.84
CA TRP A 94 6.05 20.66 5.20
C TRP A 94 7.42 20.06 5.43
#